data_73190020eff8e884781e3b18bd64ff3f
#
_entry.id   73190020eff8e884781e3b18bd64ff3f
#
_cell.length_a   1.000
_cell.length_b   1.000
_cell.length_c   1.000
_cell.angle_alpha   90.00
_cell.angle_beta   90.00
_cell.angle_gamma   90.00
#
_symmetry.space_group_name_H-M   'P 1'
#
loop_
_entity.id
_entity.type
_entity.pdbx_description
1 polymer ?
#
loop_
_entity_poly.entity_id
_entity_poly.type
_entity_poly.pdbx_seq_one_letter_code
_entity_poly.pdbx_strand_id
1 'polypeptide(L)'
;DAITLSGGSDNNYTFNLVAGDFEVTKAVLTATADNQTKVYGAANPTLTFQYSGWVNGVEAIDVAPSITTTVDGTTIVGTYADAITLSGGSDNNYTFNLVAGDFAVTKAVLTATADDQTKVYGAANPTLTFQYSGWVNGEETIDTPPSITTTAENCSNVGFYPITLSS
;
A
#
# COMPACT_ATOMS: atom_id res chain seq x y z
N ASP A 1 38.31 6.34 21.88
CA ASP A 1 39.61 7.00 22.05
C ASP A 1 39.78 7.51 23.48
N ALA A 2 40.97 7.35 24.05
CA ALA A 2 41.27 7.84 25.41
C ALA A 2 41.49 9.36 25.40
N ILE A 3 40.96 10.05 26.39
CA ILE A 3 41.25 11.46 26.67
C ILE A 3 42.55 11.50 27.45
N THR A 4 43.59 12.08 26.89
CA THR A 4 44.89 12.19 27.53
C THR A 4 45.14 13.61 28.03
N LEU A 5 45.73 13.70 29.21
CA LEU A 5 46.21 14.94 29.82
C LEU A 5 47.72 15.01 29.66
N SER A 6 48.27 16.18 29.37
CA SER A 6 49.70 16.37 29.29
C SER A 6 50.09 17.79 29.74
N GLY A 7 51.33 17.92 30.22
CA GLY A 7 51.88 19.19 30.70
C GLY A 7 51.46 19.52 32.12
N GLY A 8 51.77 20.73 32.53
CA GLY A 8 51.54 21.28 33.86
C GLY A 8 52.83 21.33 34.67
N SER A 9 53.03 22.44 35.40
CA SER A 9 54.12 22.63 36.35
C SER A 9 53.66 23.55 37.47
N ASP A 10 54.11 23.28 38.71
CA ASP A 10 53.86 24.11 39.88
C ASP A 10 55.08 24.01 40.83
N ASN A 11 55.32 25.06 41.55
CA ASN A 11 56.43 25.09 42.50
C ASN A 11 56.21 24.24 43.76
N ASN A 12 54.92 23.99 44.10
CA ASN A 12 54.56 23.32 45.36
C ASN A 12 53.85 21.98 45.13
N TYR A 13 53.45 21.66 43.88
CA TYR A 13 52.68 20.44 43.57
C TYR A 13 53.29 19.62 42.43
N THR A 14 53.14 18.33 42.53
CA THR A 14 53.34 17.38 41.41
C THR A 14 51.98 16.93 40.89
N PHE A 15 51.83 16.82 39.57
CA PHE A 15 50.58 16.38 38.94
C PHE A 15 50.56 14.85 38.82
N ASN A 16 49.46 14.23 39.29
CA ASN A 16 49.10 12.88 38.96
C ASN A 16 48.01 12.96 37.85
N LEU A 17 48.40 12.69 36.61
CA LEU A 17 47.51 12.80 35.45
C LEU A 17 46.81 11.47 35.26
N VAL A 18 45.46 11.44 35.34
CA VAL A 18 44.63 10.25 35.13
C VAL A 18 43.85 10.46 33.82
N ALA A 19 44.04 9.52 32.89
CA ALA A 19 43.32 9.54 31.60
C ALA A 19 41.80 9.26 31.79
N GLY A 20 40.98 9.80 30.93
CA GLY A 20 39.56 9.49 30.80
C GLY A 20 39.22 8.78 29.49
N ASP A 21 38.01 8.25 29.37
CA ASP A 21 37.49 7.62 28.16
C ASP A 21 36.55 8.55 27.41
N PHE A 22 36.60 8.48 26.11
CA PHE A 22 35.65 9.15 25.21
C PHE A 22 34.91 8.09 24.38
N GLU A 23 33.60 7.95 24.59
CA GLU A 23 32.73 7.02 23.87
C GLU A 23 31.96 7.75 22.77
N VAL A 24 31.97 7.17 21.58
CA VAL A 24 31.10 7.58 20.47
C VAL A 24 30.03 6.52 20.30
N THR A 25 28.77 6.90 20.47
CA THR A 25 27.61 6.01 20.31
C THR A 25 26.98 6.16 18.92
N LYS A 26 26.22 5.13 18.50
CA LYS A 26 25.53 5.15 17.21
C LYS A 26 24.47 6.24 17.16
N ALA A 27 24.31 6.87 15.99
CA ALA A 27 23.20 7.76 15.68
C ALA A 27 21.94 6.94 15.36
N VAL A 28 20.75 7.58 15.41
CA VAL A 28 19.49 6.97 14.98
C VAL A 28 19.20 7.34 13.53
N LEU A 29 18.99 6.33 12.67
CA LEU A 29 18.52 6.46 11.32
C LEU A 29 17.10 5.90 11.22
N THR A 30 16.16 6.70 10.75
CA THR A 30 14.77 6.26 10.55
C THR A 30 14.59 5.71 9.14
N ALA A 31 14.08 4.48 9.04
CA ALA A 31 13.60 3.89 7.79
C ALA A 31 12.08 3.82 7.82
N THR A 32 11.41 4.54 6.90
CA THR A 32 9.94 4.63 6.81
C THR A 32 9.46 3.92 5.56
N ALA A 33 8.60 2.92 5.69
CA ALA A 33 7.97 2.25 4.56
C ALA A 33 7.02 3.21 3.81
N ASP A 34 7.08 3.19 2.48
CA ASP A 34 6.18 3.97 1.64
C ASP A 34 4.80 3.33 1.60
N ASN A 35 3.73 4.13 1.77
CA ASN A 35 2.36 3.66 1.63
C ASN A 35 2.10 3.16 0.20
N GLN A 36 1.31 2.09 0.07
CA GLN A 36 1.01 1.46 -1.21
C GLN A 36 -0.50 1.36 -1.44
N THR A 37 -0.86 1.27 -2.71
CA THR A 37 -2.25 1.08 -3.15
C THR A 37 -2.30 0.08 -4.30
N LYS A 38 -3.35 -0.76 -4.31
CA LYS A 38 -3.68 -1.62 -5.45
C LYS A 38 -5.19 -1.73 -5.66
N VAL A 39 -5.59 -2.21 -6.83
CA VAL A 39 -6.96 -2.65 -7.10
C VAL A 39 -7.13 -4.09 -6.60
N TYR A 40 -8.31 -4.43 -6.09
CA TYR A 40 -8.68 -5.80 -5.70
C TYR A 40 -8.38 -6.80 -6.83
N GLY A 41 -7.78 -7.93 -6.49
CA GLY A 41 -7.32 -8.95 -7.44
C GLY A 41 -6.01 -8.66 -8.18
N ALA A 42 -5.50 -7.42 -8.13
CA ALA A 42 -4.21 -7.10 -8.74
C ALA A 42 -3.03 -7.61 -7.89
N ALA A 43 -1.88 -7.83 -8.54
CA ALA A 43 -0.62 -8.10 -7.85
C ALA A 43 -0.19 -6.89 -7.00
N ASN A 44 0.55 -7.16 -5.92
CA ASN A 44 1.13 -6.09 -5.12
C ASN A 44 2.19 -5.32 -5.93
N PRO A 45 2.27 -3.99 -5.78
CA PRO A 45 3.38 -3.20 -6.29
C PRO A 45 4.68 -3.57 -5.55
N THR A 46 5.80 -3.16 -6.11
CA THR A 46 7.10 -3.25 -5.42
C THR A 46 7.06 -2.37 -4.19
N LEU A 47 7.39 -2.95 -3.04
CA LEU A 47 7.46 -2.22 -1.77
C LEU A 47 8.77 -1.42 -1.72
N THR A 48 8.68 -0.20 -1.22
CA THR A 48 9.81 0.72 -1.07
C THR A 48 9.79 1.40 0.29
N PHE A 49 10.91 1.96 0.71
CA PHE A 49 11.04 2.74 1.93
C PHE A 49 12.10 3.83 1.77
N GLN A 50 12.06 4.83 2.64
CA GLN A 50 12.96 5.97 2.63
C GLN A 50 13.71 6.06 3.94
N TYR A 51 14.96 6.52 3.86
CA TYR A 51 15.74 6.84 5.06
C TYR A 51 15.69 8.35 5.38
N SER A 52 15.71 8.65 6.67
CA SER A 52 15.87 10.01 7.20
C SER A 52 16.70 10.02 8.48
N GLY A 53 17.37 11.15 8.76
CA GLY A 53 18.24 11.27 9.92
C GLY A 53 19.71 10.97 9.66
N TRP A 54 20.14 11.05 8.39
CA TRP A 54 21.54 10.95 8.02
C TRP A 54 22.39 12.01 8.72
N VAL A 55 23.55 11.61 9.21
CA VAL A 55 24.59 12.51 9.78
C VAL A 55 25.80 12.48 8.86
N ASN A 56 26.48 13.62 8.74
CA ASN A 56 27.70 13.79 7.91
C ASN A 56 27.50 13.46 6.41
N GLY A 57 26.27 13.50 5.88
CA GLY A 57 25.95 13.16 4.52
C GLY A 57 25.30 11.79 4.35
N VAL A 58 25.09 11.36 3.10
CA VAL A 58 24.54 10.04 2.79
C VAL A 58 25.67 9.01 2.90
N GLU A 59 25.54 8.08 3.83
CA GLU A 59 26.43 6.93 4.01
C GLU A 59 25.82 5.66 3.42
N ALA A 60 26.64 4.71 3.01
CA ALA A 60 26.17 3.39 2.62
C ALA A 60 25.78 2.59 3.88
N ILE A 61 24.63 1.94 3.83
CA ILE A 61 24.19 1.02 4.90
C ILE A 61 24.86 -0.34 4.70
N ASP A 62 25.40 -0.91 5.79
CA ASP A 62 26.06 -2.23 5.74
C ASP A 62 25.07 -3.34 5.38
N VAL A 63 23.91 -3.38 6.04
CA VAL A 63 22.79 -4.30 5.75
C VAL A 63 21.47 -3.53 5.88
N ALA A 64 20.78 -3.35 4.76
CA ALA A 64 19.49 -2.68 4.73
C ALA A 64 18.39 -3.50 5.45
N PRO A 65 17.39 -2.85 6.09
CA PRO A 65 16.19 -3.52 6.54
C PRO A 65 15.47 -4.25 5.40
N SER A 66 14.84 -5.39 5.70
CA SER A 66 13.92 -6.08 4.80
C SER A 66 12.53 -5.47 4.91
N ILE A 67 11.76 -5.49 3.80
CA ILE A 67 10.39 -4.97 3.73
C ILE A 67 9.43 -6.06 3.30
N THR A 68 8.28 -6.17 3.98
CA THR A 68 7.24 -7.18 3.71
C THR A 68 5.84 -6.60 3.91
N THR A 69 4.82 -7.32 3.39
CA THR A 69 3.42 -6.99 3.65
C THR A 69 2.60 -8.27 3.82
N THR A 70 1.51 -8.19 4.59
CA THR A 70 0.50 -9.26 4.73
C THR A 70 -0.60 -9.16 3.66
N VAL A 71 -0.66 -8.06 2.90
CA VAL A 71 -1.61 -7.87 1.80
C VAL A 71 -1.21 -8.75 0.62
N ASP A 72 -2.17 -9.47 0.05
CA ASP A 72 -1.98 -10.38 -1.09
C ASP A 72 -3.08 -10.19 -2.18
N GLY A 73 -3.10 -11.04 -3.21
CA GLY A 73 -4.06 -10.99 -4.33
C GLY A 73 -5.52 -11.14 -3.90
N THR A 74 -5.79 -11.79 -2.77
CA THR A 74 -7.14 -12.08 -2.25
C THR A 74 -7.61 -11.11 -1.17
N THR A 75 -6.72 -10.24 -0.70
CA THR A 75 -7.05 -9.25 0.34
C THR A 75 -8.18 -8.33 -0.14
N ILE A 76 -9.25 -8.25 0.65
CA ILE A 76 -10.48 -7.49 0.31
C ILE A 76 -10.24 -5.97 0.28
N VAL A 77 -11.19 -5.22 -0.25
CA VAL A 77 -11.16 -3.76 -0.29
C VAL A 77 -11.13 -3.16 1.12
N GLY A 78 -10.20 -2.25 1.37
CA GLY A 78 -10.01 -1.61 2.67
C GLY A 78 -8.69 -0.87 2.78
N THR A 79 -8.50 -0.19 3.90
CA THR A 79 -7.22 0.40 4.30
C THR A 79 -6.66 -0.40 5.45
N TYR A 80 -5.45 -0.86 5.30
CA TYR A 80 -4.72 -1.72 6.25
C TYR A 80 -3.57 -0.90 6.83
N ALA A 81 -3.80 -0.37 8.04
CA ALA A 81 -2.80 0.41 8.75
C ALA A 81 -1.62 -0.49 9.13
N ASP A 82 -0.40 0.05 9.02
CA ASP A 82 0.86 -0.61 9.36
C ASP A 82 1.06 -1.98 8.67
N ALA A 83 0.38 -2.21 7.52
CA ALA A 83 0.44 -3.48 6.82
C ALA A 83 1.74 -3.70 6.04
N ILE A 84 2.54 -2.66 5.85
CA ILE A 84 3.88 -2.73 5.25
C ILE A 84 4.89 -2.58 6.38
N THR A 85 5.63 -3.63 6.67
CA THR A 85 6.54 -3.68 7.81
C THR A 85 7.99 -3.80 7.38
N LEU A 86 8.87 -3.16 8.15
CA LEU A 86 10.32 -3.25 8.03
C LEU A 86 10.88 -4.11 9.16
N SER A 87 11.93 -4.86 8.89
CA SER A 87 12.59 -5.68 9.90
C SER A 87 14.08 -5.87 9.62
N GLY A 88 14.86 -6.11 10.68
CA GLY A 88 16.31 -6.32 10.55
C GLY A 88 17.06 -5.05 10.18
N GLY A 89 18.15 -5.21 9.45
CA GLY A 89 19.10 -4.15 9.16
C GLY A 89 20.17 -4.02 10.22
N SER A 90 21.38 -3.65 9.81
CA SER A 90 22.50 -3.34 10.72
C SER A 90 23.45 -2.36 10.06
N ASP A 91 24.06 -1.53 10.90
CA ASP A 91 25.08 -0.56 10.48
C ASP A 91 26.05 -0.30 11.63
N ASN A 92 27.30 0.05 11.30
CA ASN A 92 28.32 0.31 12.30
C ASN A 92 28.09 1.65 13.04
N ASN A 93 27.52 2.65 12.37
CA ASN A 93 27.36 4.01 12.86
C ASN A 93 25.90 4.36 13.24
N TYR A 94 24.93 3.55 12.80
CA TYR A 94 23.50 3.80 13.03
C TYR A 94 22.81 2.66 13.76
N THR A 95 21.77 3.04 14.51
CA THR A 95 20.67 2.16 14.96
C THR A 95 19.43 2.52 14.17
N PHE A 96 18.61 1.53 13.73
CA PHE A 96 17.41 1.79 12.96
C PHE A 96 16.20 2.04 13.83
N ASN A 97 15.45 3.12 13.48
CA ASN A 97 14.06 3.31 13.87
C ASN A 97 13.22 2.90 12.65
N LEU A 98 12.46 1.79 12.74
CA LEU A 98 11.68 1.24 11.64
C LEU A 98 10.22 1.70 11.77
N VAL A 99 9.71 2.37 10.74
CA VAL A 99 8.34 2.90 10.68
C VAL A 99 7.58 2.17 9.59
N ALA A 100 6.46 1.56 9.97
CA ALA A 100 5.56 0.87 9.06
C ALA A 100 4.83 1.83 8.12
N GLY A 101 4.31 1.29 7.00
CA GLY A 101 3.47 2.00 6.05
C GLY A 101 2.11 1.31 5.89
N ASP A 102 1.14 2.07 5.38
CA ASP A 102 -0.22 1.62 5.13
C ASP A 102 -0.36 0.98 3.75
N PHE A 103 -1.32 0.07 3.61
CA PHE A 103 -1.68 -0.50 2.32
C PHE A 103 -3.18 -0.32 2.05
N ALA A 104 -3.55 0.31 0.92
CA ALA A 104 -4.94 0.46 0.50
C ALA A 104 -5.28 -0.50 -0.65
N VAL A 105 -6.40 -1.22 -0.53
CA VAL A 105 -6.99 -2.02 -1.61
C VAL A 105 -8.27 -1.33 -2.05
N THR A 106 -8.35 -0.93 -3.33
CA THR A 106 -9.50 -0.26 -3.94
C THR A 106 -10.37 -1.24 -4.72
N LYS A 107 -11.62 -0.86 -5.01
CA LYS A 107 -12.55 -1.71 -5.77
C LYS A 107 -12.06 -1.96 -7.20
N ALA A 108 -12.20 -3.19 -7.67
CA ALA A 108 -12.11 -3.52 -9.09
C ALA A 108 -13.38 -3.06 -9.83
N VAL A 109 -13.25 -2.83 -11.13
CA VAL A 109 -14.40 -2.50 -11.97
C VAL A 109 -15.03 -3.78 -12.51
N LEU A 110 -16.31 -3.97 -12.21
CA LEU A 110 -17.15 -5.00 -12.78
C LEU A 110 -18.10 -4.36 -13.78
N THR A 111 -18.17 -4.87 -15.00
CA THR A 111 -19.05 -4.37 -16.06
C THR A 111 -20.28 -5.24 -16.14
N ALA A 112 -21.47 -4.62 -16.06
CA ALA A 112 -22.75 -5.25 -16.36
C ALA A 112 -23.20 -4.80 -17.76
N THR A 113 -23.49 -5.74 -18.65
CA THR A 113 -23.93 -5.47 -20.04
C THR A 113 -25.30 -6.08 -20.24
N ALA A 114 -26.30 -5.24 -20.62
CA ALA A 114 -27.63 -5.71 -20.94
C ALA A 114 -27.62 -6.58 -22.22
N ASP A 115 -28.40 -7.64 -22.20
CA ASP A 115 -28.59 -8.50 -23.39
C ASP A 115 -29.58 -7.87 -24.33
N ASP A 116 -29.28 -7.90 -25.62
CA ASP A 116 -30.23 -7.49 -26.67
C ASP A 116 -31.47 -8.38 -26.68
N GLN A 117 -32.63 -7.78 -26.83
CA GLN A 117 -33.91 -8.49 -26.87
C GLN A 117 -34.74 -8.10 -28.12
N THR A 118 -35.58 -9.01 -28.56
CA THR A 118 -36.50 -8.76 -29.68
C THR A 118 -37.91 -9.22 -29.35
N LYS A 119 -38.90 -8.55 -29.89
CA LYS A 119 -40.30 -8.98 -29.85
C LYS A 119 -41.03 -8.59 -31.10
N VAL A 120 -42.15 -9.23 -31.39
CA VAL A 120 -43.09 -8.83 -32.45
C VAL A 120 -44.01 -7.74 -31.93
N TYR A 121 -44.42 -6.81 -32.77
CA TYR A 121 -45.42 -5.78 -32.46
C TYR A 121 -46.67 -6.39 -31.80
N GLY A 122 -47.13 -5.82 -30.69
CA GLY A 122 -48.27 -6.29 -29.93
C GLY A 122 -47.96 -7.40 -28.92
N ALA A 123 -46.79 -8.02 -28.95
CA ALA A 123 -46.38 -9.02 -27.96
C ALA A 123 -45.90 -8.36 -26.68
N ALA A 124 -45.97 -9.10 -25.56
CA ALA A 124 -45.36 -8.70 -24.29
C ALA A 124 -43.83 -8.62 -24.39
N ASN A 125 -43.22 -7.76 -23.58
CA ASN A 125 -41.77 -7.71 -23.48
C ASN A 125 -41.24 -9.04 -22.90
N PRO A 126 -40.15 -9.57 -23.48
CA PRO A 126 -39.42 -10.68 -22.81
C PRO A 126 -38.82 -10.24 -21.49
N THR A 127 -38.44 -11.19 -20.67
CA THR A 127 -37.63 -10.90 -19.48
C THR A 127 -36.30 -10.30 -19.88
N LEU A 128 -35.98 -9.14 -19.35
CA LEU A 128 -34.71 -8.48 -19.62
C LEU A 128 -33.63 -9.17 -18.79
N THR A 129 -32.47 -9.38 -19.40
CA THR A 129 -31.30 -10.02 -18.77
C THR A 129 -30.03 -9.23 -19.04
N PHE A 130 -29.01 -9.49 -18.27
CA PHE A 130 -27.68 -8.90 -18.43
C PHE A 130 -26.60 -9.85 -17.96
N GLN A 131 -25.36 -9.60 -18.40
CA GLN A 131 -24.17 -10.40 -18.07
C GLN A 131 -23.16 -9.53 -17.36
N TYR A 132 -22.39 -10.13 -16.45
CA TYR A 132 -21.24 -9.49 -15.84
C TYR A 132 -19.95 -9.93 -16.51
N SER A 133 -18.98 -8.99 -16.58
CA SER A 133 -17.61 -9.27 -17.00
C SER A 133 -16.61 -8.47 -16.17
N GLY A 134 -15.38 -8.96 -16.05
CA GLY A 134 -14.34 -8.32 -15.24
C GLY A 134 -14.22 -8.89 -13.83
N TRP A 135 -14.77 -10.08 -13.57
CA TRP A 135 -14.55 -10.81 -12.33
C TRP A 135 -13.06 -11.02 -12.06
N VAL A 136 -12.67 -10.89 -10.80
CA VAL A 136 -11.32 -11.18 -10.30
C VAL A 136 -11.40 -12.17 -9.15
N ASN A 137 -10.36 -12.95 -8.95
CA ASN A 137 -10.27 -13.98 -7.89
C ASN A 137 -11.37 -15.06 -7.93
N GLY A 138 -12.03 -15.26 -9.07
CA GLY A 138 -13.14 -16.18 -9.25
C GLY A 138 -14.48 -15.47 -9.36
N GLU A 139 -15.56 -16.25 -9.39
CA GLU A 139 -16.91 -15.72 -9.43
C GLU A 139 -17.32 -15.21 -8.04
N GLU A 140 -17.82 -13.98 -7.95
CA GLU A 140 -18.26 -13.35 -6.70
C GLU A 140 -19.76 -13.15 -6.68
N THR A 141 -20.32 -13.13 -5.48
CA THR A 141 -21.73 -12.78 -5.27
C THR A 141 -21.87 -11.25 -5.21
N ILE A 142 -22.81 -10.71 -5.96
CA ILE A 142 -23.14 -9.28 -5.93
C ILE A 142 -24.13 -9.03 -4.80
N ASP A 143 -23.81 -8.12 -3.89
CA ASP A 143 -24.67 -7.74 -2.76
C ASP A 143 -25.99 -7.13 -3.25
N THR A 144 -25.90 -6.20 -4.22
CA THR A 144 -27.05 -5.54 -4.82
C THR A 144 -26.83 -5.43 -6.32
N PRO A 145 -27.52 -6.24 -7.14
CA PRO A 145 -27.39 -6.16 -8.59
C PRO A 145 -28.01 -4.87 -9.16
N PRO A 146 -27.53 -4.39 -10.32
CA PRO A 146 -28.16 -3.29 -11.04
C PRO A 146 -29.62 -3.61 -11.38
N SER A 147 -30.47 -2.57 -11.44
CA SER A 147 -31.80 -2.68 -12.02
C SER A 147 -31.72 -2.57 -13.54
N ILE A 148 -32.64 -3.25 -14.25
CA ILE A 148 -32.71 -3.26 -15.71
C ILE A 148 -34.10 -2.84 -16.17
N THR A 149 -34.19 -1.91 -17.13
CA THR A 149 -35.45 -1.36 -17.64
C THR A 149 -35.40 -1.08 -19.15
N THR A 150 -36.57 -0.94 -19.79
CA THR A 150 -36.70 -0.43 -21.14
C THR A 150 -37.97 0.45 -21.23
N THR A 151 -37.98 1.39 -22.17
CA THR A 151 -39.16 2.18 -22.50
C THR A 151 -40.10 1.49 -23.52
N ALA A 152 -39.71 0.30 -24.02
CA ALA A 152 -40.58 -0.48 -24.88
C ALA A 152 -41.80 -1.02 -24.10
N GLU A 153 -42.99 -0.87 -24.67
CA GLU A 153 -44.26 -1.37 -24.18
C GLU A 153 -44.92 -2.28 -25.22
N ASN A 154 -46.04 -2.97 -24.87
CA ASN A 154 -46.74 -3.88 -25.79
C ASN A 154 -47.11 -3.21 -27.09
N CYS A 155 -47.57 -1.94 -27.05
CA CYS A 155 -48.03 -1.16 -28.20
C CYS A 155 -46.94 -0.25 -28.79
N SER A 156 -45.69 -0.40 -28.40
CA SER A 156 -44.57 0.36 -28.97
C SER A 156 -44.47 0.09 -30.48
N ASN A 157 -44.31 1.13 -31.27
CA ASN A 157 -44.12 1.00 -32.73
C ASN A 157 -42.87 0.21 -33.07
N VAL A 158 -42.80 -0.32 -34.29
CA VAL A 158 -41.57 -0.98 -34.76
C VAL A 158 -40.41 0.02 -34.75
N GLY A 159 -39.31 -0.36 -34.08
CA GLY A 159 -38.12 0.49 -33.87
C GLY A 159 -37.20 -0.09 -32.82
N PHE A 160 -36.12 0.63 -32.51
CA PHE A 160 -35.16 0.30 -31.45
C PHE A 160 -35.48 1.09 -30.18
N TYR A 161 -35.50 0.40 -29.06
CA TYR A 161 -35.74 0.95 -27.73
C TYR A 161 -34.56 0.56 -26.84
N PRO A 162 -33.97 1.52 -26.11
CA PRO A 162 -32.84 1.18 -25.24
C PRO A 162 -33.26 0.27 -24.09
N ILE A 163 -32.37 -0.66 -23.76
CA ILE A 163 -32.37 -1.42 -22.49
C ILE A 163 -31.29 -0.79 -21.62
N THR A 164 -31.68 -0.25 -20.46
CA THR A 164 -30.78 0.51 -19.60
C THR A 164 -30.60 -0.18 -18.26
N LEU A 165 -29.38 -0.14 -17.77
CA LEU A 165 -28.99 -0.56 -16.42
C LEU A 165 -28.77 0.67 -15.54
N SER A 166 -29.18 0.60 -14.27
CA SER A 166 -28.91 1.63 -13.27
C SER A 166 -28.51 1.01 -11.93
N SER A 167 -27.59 1.66 -11.23
CA SER A 167 -27.08 1.30 -9.89
C SER A 167 -27.63 2.24 -8.83
#